data_dc271b511baf639e20654ad217291505
#
_entry.id   dc271b511baf639e20654ad217291505
#
_cell.length_a   1.000
_cell.length_b   1.000
_cell.length_c   1.000
_cell.angle_alpha   90.00
_cell.angle_beta   90.00
_cell.angle_gamma   90.00
#
_symmetry.space_group_name_H-M   'P 1'
#
loop_
_entity.id
_entity.type
_entity.pdbx_description
1 polymer ?
#
loop_
_entity_poly.entity_id
_entity_poly.type
_entity_poly.pdbx_seq_one_letter_code
_entity_poly.pdbx_strand_id
1 'polypeptide(L)'
;MLRIRKILLRGNSVQDAYVDFYKGANILAGESDTGKSYLVSCLDYILGAEKLKKKLKEATDYTHLYVEFENDEGGVLTLKRGLEGGKLEAHDVAIQDIHGEGKIIAPVRKGTSKGPDVTSILFPFAGIKEAKLRKNARGETQRFSIRTLAPIFLVDEVSIIDEYSPVTGRSGYDDTARKRMFSYILTGHDDGGVTVEEKPEIVKARLMAKLEFIQDLIRPLDERFSICSPKFPLTSSADDLSDQLIAQAIDEVERAA
;
A
#
# COMPACT_ATOMS: atom_id res chain seq x y z
N MET A 1 -8.00 -3.52 -21.58
CA MET A 1 -7.94 -4.89 -21.00
C MET A 1 -6.56 -5.46 -21.25
N LEU A 2 -6.00 -6.27 -20.32
CA LEU A 2 -4.69 -6.91 -20.48
C LEU A 2 -4.90 -8.42 -20.56
N ARG A 3 -4.24 -9.09 -21.50
CA ARG A 3 -4.26 -10.55 -21.61
C ARG A 3 -2.86 -11.11 -21.76
N ILE A 4 -2.65 -12.32 -21.29
CA ILE A 4 -1.45 -13.10 -21.53
C ILE A 4 -1.60 -13.79 -22.88
N ARG A 5 -0.57 -13.71 -23.72
CA ARG A 5 -0.50 -14.43 -25.02
C ARG A 5 0.34 -15.67 -24.93
N LYS A 6 1.49 -15.57 -24.26
CA LYS A 6 2.44 -16.68 -24.19
C LYS A 6 3.23 -16.61 -22.89
N ILE A 7 3.49 -17.77 -22.32
CA ILE A 7 4.49 -17.96 -21.28
C ILE A 7 5.53 -18.90 -21.83
N LEU A 8 6.80 -18.54 -21.72
CA LEU A 8 7.91 -19.29 -22.29
C LEU A 8 9.06 -19.37 -21.27
N LEU A 9 9.60 -20.58 -21.13
CA LEU A 9 10.87 -20.83 -20.45
C LEU A 9 11.93 -21.12 -21.49
N ARG A 10 13.07 -20.46 -21.37
CA ARG A 10 14.24 -20.63 -22.25
C ARG A 10 15.46 -20.95 -21.44
N GLY A 11 16.25 -21.92 -21.92
CA GLY A 11 17.56 -22.30 -21.41
C GLY A 11 18.62 -22.31 -22.51
N ASN A 12 19.87 -22.58 -22.13
CA ASN A 12 20.97 -22.55 -23.09
C ASN A 12 21.10 -23.84 -23.94
N SER A 13 20.65 -24.98 -23.41
CA SER A 13 20.89 -26.31 -24.02
C SER A 13 19.62 -27.17 -24.08
N VAL A 14 18.46 -26.57 -23.85
CA VAL A 14 17.16 -27.24 -23.84
C VAL A 14 16.20 -26.56 -24.81
N GLN A 15 15.28 -27.33 -25.34
CA GLN A 15 14.20 -26.79 -26.16
C GLN A 15 13.31 -25.86 -25.34
N ASP A 16 12.89 -24.73 -25.91
CA ASP A 16 11.94 -23.82 -25.26
C ASP A 16 10.67 -24.57 -24.84
N ALA A 17 10.28 -24.40 -23.57
CA ALA A 17 9.00 -24.86 -23.06
C ALA A 17 8.02 -23.69 -23.01
N TYR A 18 6.85 -23.82 -23.63
CA TYR A 18 5.93 -22.71 -23.71
C TYR A 18 4.44 -23.15 -23.64
N VAL A 19 3.61 -22.19 -23.27
CA VAL A 19 2.15 -22.28 -23.33
C VAL A 19 1.62 -21.05 -24.04
N ASP A 20 0.85 -21.25 -25.10
CA ASP A 20 0.12 -20.19 -25.79
C ASP A 20 -1.28 -20.04 -25.21
N PHE A 21 -1.74 -18.80 -25.11
CA PHE A 21 -3.08 -18.45 -24.64
C PHE A 21 -3.85 -17.73 -25.75
N TYR A 22 -5.12 -18.04 -25.86
CA TYR A 22 -6.03 -17.49 -26.86
C TYR A 22 -7.05 -16.56 -26.23
N LYS A 23 -7.79 -15.81 -27.04
CA LYS A 23 -8.90 -14.98 -26.55
C LYS A 23 -9.98 -15.85 -25.90
N GLY A 24 -10.50 -15.40 -24.75
CA GLY A 24 -11.55 -16.10 -24.02
C GLY A 24 -11.00 -17.03 -22.94
N ALA A 25 -11.76 -18.06 -22.61
CA ALA A 25 -11.37 -19.03 -21.59
C ALA A 25 -10.32 -20.01 -22.13
N ASN A 26 -9.28 -20.25 -21.33
CA ASN A 26 -8.25 -21.23 -21.63
C ASN A 26 -8.23 -22.28 -20.51
N ILE A 27 -8.19 -23.53 -20.87
CA ILE A 27 -8.13 -24.66 -19.95
C ILE A 27 -6.83 -25.41 -20.18
N LEU A 28 -5.99 -25.47 -19.14
CA LEU A 28 -4.78 -26.27 -19.15
C LEU A 28 -5.00 -27.54 -18.33
N ALA A 29 -5.16 -28.65 -19.01
CA ALA A 29 -5.35 -29.97 -18.41
C ALA A 29 -4.08 -30.80 -18.48
N GLY A 30 -3.87 -31.69 -17.51
CA GLY A 30 -2.73 -32.61 -17.45
C GLY A 30 -2.76 -33.39 -16.15
N GLU A 31 -1.98 -34.47 -16.09
CA GLU A 31 -1.81 -35.29 -14.90
C GLU A 31 -1.17 -34.50 -13.72
N SER A 32 -1.13 -35.09 -12.54
CA SER A 32 -0.41 -34.53 -11.39
C SER A 32 1.07 -34.34 -11.75
N ASP A 33 1.69 -33.30 -11.17
CA ASP A 33 3.12 -32.98 -11.35
C ASP A 33 3.58 -32.62 -12.78
N THR A 34 2.64 -32.32 -13.68
CA THR A 34 2.96 -31.84 -15.04
C THR A 34 3.27 -30.34 -15.16
N GLY A 35 3.51 -29.65 -14.04
CA GLY A 35 3.93 -28.24 -14.03
C GLY A 35 2.81 -27.19 -14.03
N LYS A 36 1.52 -27.57 -13.93
CA LYS A 36 0.39 -26.63 -13.91
C LYS A 36 0.51 -25.57 -12.79
N SER A 37 0.77 -26.00 -11.57
CA SER A 37 0.97 -25.08 -10.45
C SER A 37 2.28 -24.29 -10.53
N TYR A 38 3.28 -24.80 -11.26
CA TYR A 38 4.51 -24.07 -11.57
C TYR A 38 4.23 -22.90 -12.50
N LEU A 39 3.35 -23.05 -13.47
CA LEU A 39 2.91 -21.97 -14.35
C LEU A 39 2.30 -20.79 -13.56
N VAL A 40 1.43 -21.08 -12.59
CA VAL A 40 0.89 -20.05 -11.69
C VAL A 40 1.99 -19.36 -10.89
N SER A 41 2.98 -20.14 -10.42
CA SER A 41 4.15 -19.57 -9.71
C SER A 41 5.03 -18.70 -10.62
N CYS A 42 5.17 -19.06 -11.90
CA CYS A 42 5.86 -18.23 -12.91
C CYS A 42 5.13 -16.90 -13.14
N LEU A 43 3.79 -16.92 -13.20
CA LEU A 43 2.98 -15.70 -13.31
C LEU A 43 3.12 -14.83 -12.08
N ASP A 44 3.02 -15.38 -10.88
CA ASP A 44 3.24 -14.63 -9.63
C ASP A 44 4.64 -13.99 -9.61
N TYR A 45 5.66 -14.74 -10.06
CA TYR A 45 7.04 -14.30 -10.08
C TYR A 45 7.29 -13.17 -11.07
N ILE A 46 6.80 -13.27 -12.31
CA ILE A 46 6.98 -12.21 -13.31
C ILE A 46 6.21 -10.94 -12.94
N LEU A 47 5.08 -11.07 -12.25
CA LEU A 47 4.27 -9.97 -11.72
C LEU A 47 4.80 -9.37 -10.42
N GLY A 48 6.05 -9.67 -10.08
CA GLY A 48 6.78 -8.98 -9.04
C GLY A 48 6.91 -9.70 -7.69
N ALA A 49 6.60 -11.00 -7.60
CA ALA A 49 6.96 -11.77 -6.43
C ALA A 49 8.50 -11.80 -6.26
N GLU A 50 8.97 -11.83 -5.03
CA GLU A 50 10.40 -11.75 -4.73
C GLU A 50 11.16 -12.99 -5.19
N LYS A 51 10.54 -14.16 -5.02
CA LYS A 51 11.12 -15.46 -5.36
C LYS A 51 10.09 -16.33 -6.10
N LEU A 52 10.60 -17.21 -6.95
CA LEU A 52 9.80 -18.27 -7.54
C LEU A 52 9.50 -19.32 -6.45
N LYS A 53 8.21 -19.46 -6.11
CA LYS A 53 7.76 -20.29 -4.97
C LYS A 53 7.98 -21.77 -5.17
N LYS A 54 7.76 -22.28 -6.39
CA LYS A 54 7.93 -23.69 -6.73
C LYS A 54 9.20 -23.87 -7.54
N LYS A 55 9.95 -24.90 -7.25
CA LYS A 55 11.08 -25.37 -8.06
C LYS A 55 10.72 -26.76 -8.59
N LEU A 56 10.92 -26.95 -9.87
CA LEU A 56 10.76 -28.26 -10.52
C LEU A 56 12.13 -28.74 -10.96
N LYS A 57 12.38 -30.04 -10.84
CA LYS A 57 13.64 -30.66 -11.32
C LYS A 57 13.76 -30.52 -12.84
N GLU A 58 12.64 -30.64 -13.54
CA GLU A 58 12.52 -30.51 -15.00
C GLU A 58 12.78 -29.07 -15.48
N ALA A 59 12.71 -28.10 -14.60
CA ALA A 59 12.96 -26.70 -14.93
C ALA A 59 14.39 -26.25 -14.64
N THR A 60 15.28 -27.13 -14.15
CA THR A 60 16.64 -26.78 -13.74
C THR A 60 17.50 -26.22 -14.87
N ASP A 61 17.28 -26.69 -16.10
CA ASP A 61 18.08 -26.29 -17.26
C ASP A 61 17.57 -25.01 -17.94
N TYR A 62 16.42 -24.49 -17.50
CA TYR A 62 15.91 -23.21 -17.96
C TYR A 62 16.48 -22.07 -17.13
N THR A 63 16.82 -20.99 -17.81
CA THR A 63 17.47 -19.81 -17.19
C THR A 63 16.57 -18.60 -17.10
N HIS A 64 15.65 -18.45 -18.04
CA HIS A 64 14.81 -17.26 -18.17
C HIS A 64 13.33 -17.61 -18.39
N LEU A 65 12.49 -16.81 -17.74
CA LEU A 65 11.06 -16.77 -17.94
C LEU A 65 10.72 -15.56 -18.81
N TYR A 66 9.88 -15.76 -19.81
CA TYR A 66 9.28 -14.72 -20.62
C TYR A 66 7.76 -14.82 -20.52
N VAL A 67 7.10 -13.68 -20.38
CA VAL A 67 5.63 -13.60 -20.45
C VAL A 67 5.26 -12.48 -21.38
N GLU A 68 4.53 -12.82 -22.43
CA GLU A 68 4.04 -11.91 -23.45
C GLU A 68 2.61 -11.51 -23.15
N PHE A 69 2.38 -10.21 -23.12
CA PHE A 69 1.09 -9.59 -22.88
C PHE A 69 0.61 -8.86 -24.14
N GLU A 70 -0.71 -8.76 -24.28
CA GLU A 70 -1.36 -7.96 -25.31
C GLU A 70 -2.44 -7.09 -24.67
N ASN A 71 -2.58 -5.86 -25.16
CA ASN A 71 -3.65 -4.95 -24.77
C ASN A 71 -4.79 -4.93 -25.81
N ASP A 72 -5.86 -4.19 -25.55
CA ASP A 72 -7.02 -4.09 -26.46
C ASP A 72 -6.71 -3.40 -27.79
N GLU A 73 -5.64 -2.61 -27.85
CA GLU A 73 -5.20 -1.89 -29.04
C GLU A 73 -4.29 -2.76 -29.93
N GLY A 74 -4.01 -4.00 -29.51
CA GLY A 74 -3.11 -4.91 -30.21
C GLY A 74 -1.62 -4.64 -29.93
N GLY A 75 -1.31 -3.77 -28.99
CA GLY A 75 0.06 -3.57 -28.52
C GLY A 75 0.57 -4.82 -27.80
N VAL A 76 1.85 -5.13 -27.97
CA VAL A 76 2.51 -6.28 -27.37
C VAL A 76 3.60 -5.82 -26.41
N LEU A 77 3.67 -6.46 -25.26
CA LEU A 77 4.68 -6.21 -24.22
C LEU A 77 5.19 -7.55 -23.69
N THR A 78 6.50 -7.72 -23.65
CA THR A 78 7.12 -8.91 -23.06
C THR A 78 7.89 -8.53 -21.80
N LEU A 79 7.64 -9.24 -20.71
CA LEU A 79 8.46 -9.20 -19.51
C LEU A 79 9.39 -10.42 -19.53
N LYS A 80 10.69 -10.19 -19.25
CA LYS A 80 11.73 -11.21 -19.15
C LYS A 80 12.39 -11.17 -17.78
N ARG A 81 12.56 -12.32 -17.14
CA ARG A 81 13.19 -12.41 -15.82
C ARG A 81 13.97 -13.71 -15.67
N GLY A 82 15.18 -13.65 -15.06
CA GLY A 82 15.95 -14.83 -14.72
C GLY A 82 15.23 -15.66 -13.63
N LEU A 83 15.21 -17.00 -13.78
CA LEU A 83 14.53 -17.92 -12.85
C LEU A 83 15.20 -17.97 -11.47
N GLU A 84 16.51 -17.80 -11.41
CA GLU A 84 17.28 -17.76 -10.15
C GLU A 84 17.43 -16.30 -9.62
N GLY A 85 16.66 -15.37 -10.13
CA GLY A 85 16.75 -13.94 -9.80
C GLY A 85 17.40 -13.12 -10.91
N GLY A 86 17.91 -11.94 -10.56
CA GLY A 86 18.57 -11.06 -11.52
C GLY A 86 17.66 -9.95 -12.07
N LYS A 87 18.04 -9.44 -13.24
CA LYS A 87 17.35 -8.32 -13.88
C LYS A 87 15.95 -8.74 -14.34
N LEU A 88 14.98 -7.86 -14.16
CA LEU A 88 13.69 -7.94 -14.81
C LEU A 88 13.68 -6.90 -15.93
N GLU A 89 13.37 -7.34 -17.13
CA GLU A 89 13.42 -6.53 -18.35
C GLU A 89 12.01 -6.43 -18.96
N ALA A 90 11.69 -5.25 -19.48
CA ALA A 90 10.47 -5.02 -20.27
C ALA A 90 10.86 -4.70 -21.71
N HIS A 91 10.19 -5.35 -22.67
CA HIS A 91 10.37 -5.21 -24.11
C HIS A 91 9.03 -4.90 -24.76
N ASP A 92 8.94 -3.84 -25.53
CA ASP A 92 7.71 -3.42 -26.25
C ASP A 92 7.55 -4.18 -27.58
N VAL A 93 7.91 -5.46 -27.60
CA VAL A 93 7.86 -6.35 -28.74
C VAL A 93 7.48 -7.78 -28.30
N ALA A 94 7.11 -8.62 -29.28
CA ALA A 94 6.85 -10.05 -29.06
C ALA A 94 8.13 -10.81 -28.68
N ILE A 95 8.01 -11.96 -28.02
CA ILE A 95 9.14 -12.79 -27.57
C ILE A 95 10.10 -13.13 -28.73
N GLN A 96 9.58 -13.40 -29.90
CA GLN A 96 10.36 -13.75 -31.08
C GLN A 96 11.18 -12.59 -31.67
N ASP A 97 10.75 -11.35 -31.39
CA ASP A 97 11.36 -10.12 -31.93
C ASP A 97 12.28 -9.46 -30.91
N ILE A 98 12.58 -10.13 -29.81
CA ILE A 98 13.50 -9.60 -28.79
C ILE A 98 14.93 -9.70 -29.29
N HIS A 99 15.54 -8.54 -29.53
CA HIS A 99 16.95 -8.40 -29.88
C HIS A 99 17.65 -7.49 -28.86
N GLY A 100 18.54 -8.07 -28.05
CA GLY A 100 19.30 -7.32 -27.04
C GLY A 100 18.62 -7.15 -25.68
N GLU A 101 19.11 -6.18 -24.90
CA GLU A 101 18.62 -5.90 -23.55
C GLU A 101 17.38 -5.01 -23.59
N GLY A 102 16.41 -5.34 -22.76
CA GLY A 102 15.20 -4.54 -22.57
C GLY A 102 15.39 -3.42 -21.53
N LYS A 103 14.32 -2.68 -21.29
CA LYS A 103 14.26 -1.70 -20.22
C LYS A 103 14.29 -2.41 -18.86
N ILE A 104 15.35 -2.18 -18.09
CA ILE A 104 15.48 -2.75 -16.75
C ILE A 104 14.44 -2.10 -15.82
N ILE A 105 13.67 -2.92 -15.12
CA ILE A 105 12.64 -2.50 -14.19
C ILE A 105 12.76 -3.26 -12.86
N ALA A 106 12.20 -2.70 -11.79
CA ALA A 106 12.13 -3.39 -10.51
C ALA A 106 10.90 -4.32 -10.46
N PRO A 107 10.96 -5.47 -9.78
CA PRO A 107 9.76 -6.27 -9.52
C PRO A 107 8.68 -5.48 -8.78
N VAL A 108 9.07 -4.75 -7.74
CA VAL A 108 8.21 -3.87 -6.94
C VAL A 108 9.03 -2.65 -6.52
N ARG A 109 8.41 -1.47 -6.57
CA ARG A 109 9.02 -0.25 -6.05
C ARG A 109 9.14 -0.33 -4.53
N LYS A 110 10.35 -0.21 -3.98
CA LYS A 110 10.62 -0.26 -2.54
C LYS A 110 10.93 1.15 -2.02
N GLY A 111 10.35 1.50 -0.88
CA GLY A 111 10.61 2.78 -0.18
C GLY A 111 10.35 4.00 -1.05
N THR A 112 11.32 4.91 -1.10
CA THR A 112 11.28 6.17 -1.85
C THR A 112 11.77 6.04 -3.31
N SER A 113 12.08 4.84 -3.77
CA SER A 113 12.56 4.62 -5.15
C SER A 113 11.55 5.13 -6.16
N LYS A 114 12.02 5.93 -7.13
CA LYS A 114 11.22 6.46 -8.24
C LYS A 114 11.41 5.68 -9.55
N GLY A 115 12.23 4.64 -9.54
CA GLY A 115 12.50 3.83 -10.72
C GLY A 115 11.25 3.11 -11.25
N PRO A 116 11.24 2.69 -12.53
CA PRO A 116 10.16 1.90 -13.10
C PRO A 116 10.08 0.54 -12.43
N ASP A 117 8.85 0.06 -12.23
CA ASP A 117 8.53 -1.26 -11.72
C ASP A 117 7.46 -1.94 -12.60
N VAL A 118 7.18 -3.22 -12.35
CA VAL A 118 6.17 -3.97 -13.10
C VAL A 118 4.84 -3.23 -13.18
N THR A 119 4.40 -2.63 -12.07
CA THR A 119 3.14 -1.86 -12.04
C THR A 119 3.19 -0.65 -12.98
N SER A 120 4.30 0.10 -12.98
CA SER A 120 4.45 1.30 -13.81
C SER A 120 4.55 1.01 -15.31
N ILE A 121 4.78 -0.24 -15.68
CA ILE A 121 4.77 -0.70 -17.07
C ILE A 121 3.41 -1.31 -17.43
N LEU A 122 2.92 -2.27 -16.65
CA LEU A 122 1.70 -3.01 -16.98
C LEU A 122 0.41 -2.19 -16.86
N PHE A 123 0.32 -1.29 -15.86
CA PHE A 123 -0.92 -0.53 -15.68
C PHE A 123 -1.19 0.46 -16.83
N PRO A 124 -0.25 1.33 -17.24
CA PRO A 124 -0.45 2.16 -18.42
C PRO A 124 -0.72 1.35 -19.68
N PHE A 125 0.00 0.24 -19.87
CA PHE A 125 -0.19 -0.66 -21.00
C PHE A 125 -1.60 -1.29 -21.03
N ALA A 126 -2.19 -1.54 -19.86
CA ALA A 126 -3.56 -2.02 -19.68
C ALA A 126 -4.62 -0.91 -19.67
N GLY A 127 -4.25 0.36 -19.78
CA GLY A 127 -5.14 1.50 -19.63
C GLY A 127 -5.60 1.76 -18.20
N ILE A 128 -4.91 1.22 -17.19
CA ILE A 128 -5.21 1.42 -15.77
C ILE A 128 -4.51 2.67 -15.27
N LYS A 129 -5.27 3.58 -14.65
CA LYS A 129 -4.72 4.81 -14.06
C LYS A 129 -4.01 4.53 -12.73
N GLU A 130 -3.03 5.36 -12.42
CA GLU A 130 -2.42 5.35 -11.09
C GLU A 130 -3.46 5.79 -10.05
N ALA A 131 -3.49 5.09 -8.92
CA ALA A 131 -4.42 5.37 -7.83
C ALA A 131 -3.71 5.20 -6.47
N LYS A 132 -4.23 5.90 -5.47
CA LYS A 132 -3.82 5.76 -4.06
C LYS A 132 -4.99 5.17 -3.27
N LEU A 133 -4.73 4.11 -2.56
CA LEU A 133 -5.74 3.39 -1.77
C LEU A 133 -5.36 3.41 -0.29
N ARG A 134 -6.35 3.53 0.59
CA ARG A 134 -6.11 3.45 2.02
C ARG A 134 -5.53 2.09 2.40
N LYS A 135 -4.45 2.15 3.16
CA LYS A 135 -3.75 1.00 3.70
C LYS A 135 -4.36 0.54 5.03
N ASN A 136 -4.82 1.48 5.83
CA ASN A 136 -5.35 1.24 7.17
C ASN A 136 -6.49 2.20 7.54
N ALA A 137 -7.09 1.98 8.70
CA ALA A 137 -8.20 2.80 9.22
C ALA A 137 -7.81 4.27 9.48
N ARG A 138 -6.52 4.58 9.68
CA ARG A 138 -6.02 5.94 9.94
C ARG A 138 -5.92 6.83 8.69
N GLY A 139 -6.28 6.32 7.53
CA GLY A 139 -6.20 7.09 6.28
C GLY A 139 -4.82 7.08 5.63
N GLU A 140 -3.84 6.31 6.14
CA GLU A 140 -2.58 6.13 5.41
C GLU A 140 -2.86 5.50 4.05
N THR A 141 -2.29 6.08 3.01
CA THR A 141 -2.47 5.59 1.65
C THR A 141 -1.25 4.86 1.13
N GLN A 142 -1.48 3.93 0.23
CA GLN A 142 -0.45 3.26 -0.56
C GLN A 142 -0.80 3.33 -2.03
N ARG A 143 0.21 3.19 -2.89
CA ARG A 143 0.01 3.09 -4.33
C ARG A 143 -0.74 1.81 -4.66
N PHE A 144 -1.77 1.90 -5.49
CA PHE A 144 -2.39 0.74 -6.12
C PHE A 144 -1.37 0.06 -7.04
N SER A 145 -1.15 -1.22 -6.89
CA SER A 145 -0.12 -1.96 -7.59
C SER A 145 -0.60 -3.33 -8.05
N ILE A 146 0.12 -3.90 -9.02
CA ILE A 146 -0.15 -5.26 -9.49
C ILE A 146 -0.07 -6.28 -8.35
N ARG A 147 0.80 -6.07 -7.35
CA ARG A 147 0.91 -6.94 -6.18
C ARG A 147 -0.29 -6.84 -5.25
N THR A 148 -0.91 -5.66 -5.15
CA THR A 148 -2.16 -5.49 -4.40
C THR A 148 -3.31 -6.19 -5.11
N LEU A 149 -3.31 -6.15 -6.45
CA LEU A 149 -4.35 -6.76 -7.29
C LEU A 149 -4.19 -8.28 -7.45
N ALA A 150 -2.96 -8.80 -7.44
CA ALA A 150 -2.64 -10.20 -7.72
C ALA A 150 -3.49 -11.24 -6.96
N PRO A 151 -3.81 -11.10 -5.67
CA PRO A 151 -4.63 -12.09 -4.94
C PRO A 151 -6.03 -12.31 -5.51
N ILE A 152 -6.56 -11.36 -6.30
CA ILE A 152 -7.89 -11.48 -6.91
C ILE A 152 -7.84 -12.36 -8.16
N PHE A 153 -6.80 -12.27 -8.96
CA PHE A 153 -6.73 -12.97 -10.26
C PHE A 153 -5.72 -14.13 -10.31
N LEU A 154 -4.80 -14.22 -9.34
CA LEU A 154 -3.92 -15.36 -9.17
C LEU A 154 -4.36 -16.18 -7.96
N VAL A 155 -5.26 -17.12 -8.20
CA VAL A 155 -5.80 -18.02 -7.18
C VAL A 155 -5.13 -19.37 -7.35
N ASP A 156 -4.41 -19.85 -6.34
CA ASP A 156 -3.78 -21.16 -6.34
C ASP A 156 -4.68 -22.23 -5.67
N GLU A 157 -4.26 -23.48 -5.71
CA GLU A 157 -5.01 -24.62 -5.15
C GLU A 157 -5.37 -24.43 -3.67
N VAL A 158 -4.46 -23.83 -2.89
CA VAL A 158 -4.68 -23.60 -1.46
C VAL A 158 -5.71 -22.50 -1.25
N SER A 159 -5.62 -21.44 -2.03
CA SER A 159 -6.54 -20.31 -1.93
C SER A 159 -7.96 -20.65 -2.38
N ILE A 160 -8.15 -21.65 -3.28
CA ILE A 160 -9.46 -22.11 -3.71
C ILE A 160 -10.22 -22.84 -2.60
N ILE A 161 -9.51 -23.63 -1.79
CA ILE A 161 -10.09 -24.43 -0.70
C ILE A 161 -10.06 -23.71 0.65
N ASP A 162 -9.47 -22.51 0.74
CA ASP A 162 -9.44 -21.71 1.95
C ASP A 162 -10.86 -21.19 2.28
N GLU A 163 -11.23 -21.21 3.56
CA GLU A 163 -12.50 -20.64 4.05
C GLU A 163 -12.57 -19.12 3.89
N TYR A 164 -11.42 -18.48 3.69
CA TYR A 164 -11.32 -17.03 3.58
C TYR A 164 -11.46 -16.55 2.13
N SER A 165 -12.17 -15.46 1.96
CA SER A 165 -12.31 -14.82 0.64
C SER A 165 -10.94 -14.38 0.12
N PRO A 166 -10.57 -14.69 -1.13
CA PRO A 166 -9.35 -14.17 -1.76
C PRO A 166 -9.35 -12.64 -1.85
N VAL A 167 -10.52 -12.00 -1.83
CA VAL A 167 -10.69 -10.55 -1.88
C VAL A 167 -10.42 -9.91 -0.51
N THR A 168 -11.02 -10.43 0.56
CA THR A 168 -10.88 -9.86 1.91
C THR A 168 -9.73 -10.49 2.71
N GLY A 169 -9.32 -11.70 2.35
CA GLY A 169 -8.28 -12.43 3.06
C GLY A 169 -8.68 -12.88 4.46
N ARG A 170 -7.72 -13.37 5.22
CA ARG A 170 -7.89 -13.60 6.66
C ARG A 170 -7.98 -12.25 7.37
N SER A 171 -8.92 -12.10 8.31
CA SER A 171 -9.08 -10.87 9.10
C SER A 171 -7.73 -10.46 9.73
N GLY A 172 -7.27 -9.24 9.48
CA GLY A 172 -5.98 -8.78 9.98
C GLY A 172 -5.50 -7.50 9.30
N TYR A 173 -4.21 -7.34 9.26
CA TYR A 173 -3.51 -6.10 8.88
C TYR A 173 -3.87 -5.54 7.49
N ASP A 174 -4.26 -6.39 6.54
CA ASP A 174 -4.51 -6.03 5.14
C ASP A 174 -6.00 -5.86 4.77
N ASP A 175 -6.91 -6.04 5.70
CA ASP A 175 -8.36 -6.04 5.42
C ASP A 175 -8.81 -4.70 4.80
N THR A 176 -8.40 -3.58 5.40
CA THR A 176 -8.73 -2.24 4.87
C THR A 176 -8.20 -2.04 3.45
N ALA A 177 -6.94 -2.41 3.20
CA ALA A 177 -6.32 -2.25 1.90
C ALA A 177 -7.02 -3.09 0.82
N ARG A 178 -7.39 -4.32 1.12
CA ARG A 178 -8.09 -5.22 0.20
C ARG A 178 -9.52 -4.77 -0.09
N LYS A 179 -10.27 -4.36 0.94
CA LYS A 179 -11.61 -3.80 0.76
C LYS A 179 -11.60 -2.51 -0.07
N ARG A 180 -10.63 -1.62 0.17
CA ARG A 180 -10.48 -0.39 -0.63
C ARG A 180 -10.07 -0.67 -2.06
N MET A 181 -9.18 -1.62 -2.29
CA MET A 181 -8.82 -2.08 -3.63
C MET A 181 -10.05 -2.61 -4.38
N PHE A 182 -10.85 -3.48 -3.76
CA PHE A 182 -12.04 -4.02 -4.36
C PHE A 182 -13.07 -2.92 -4.66
N SER A 183 -13.27 -1.99 -3.72
CA SER A 183 -14.11 -0.81 -3.92
C SER A 183 -13.63 0.03 -5.12
N TYR A 184 -12.32 0.26 -5.24
CA TYR A 184 -11.74 0.98 -6.37
C TYR A 184 -11.99 0.29 -7.71
N ILE A 185 -11.85 -1.03 -7.76
CA ILE A 185 -12.14 -1.82 -8.98
C ILE A 185 -13.59 -1.65 -9.42
N LEU A 186 -14.54 -1.62 -8.47
CA LEU A 186 -15.96 -1.50 -8.76
C LEU A 186 -16.40 -0.07 -9.10
N THR A 187 -15.79 0.93 -8.48
CA THR A 187 -16.29 2.32 -8.52
C THR A 187 -15.39 3.28 -9.28
N GLY A 188 -14.10 2.93 -9.46
CA GLY A 188 -13.08 3.83 -10.01
C GLY A 188 -12.66 4.97 -9.06
N HIS A 189 -13.19 5.04 -7.82
CA HIS A 189 -12.88 6.10 -6.87
C HIS A 189 -11.69 5.70 -5.98
N ASP A 190 -10.62 6.49 -6.05
CA ASP A 190 -9.43 6.32 -5.22
C ASP A 190 -9.54 7.08 -3.87
N ASP A 191 -8.53 6.91 -3.03
CA ASP A 191 -8.43 7.56 -1.72
C ASP A 191 -7.40 8.72 -1.72
N GLY A 192 -7.06 9.28 -2.88
CA GLY A 192 -6.03 10.31 -3.01
C GLY A 192 -6.30 11.59 -2.22
N GLY A 193 -7.56 11.89 -1.90
CA GLY A 193 -7.99 13.05 -1.11
C GLY A 193 -8.18 12.78 0.38
N VAL A 194 -7.89 11.59 0.87
CA VAL A 194 -8.07 11.25 2.30
C VAL A 194 -6.97 11.87 3.15
N THR A 195 -7.37 12.61 4.18
CA THR A 195 -6.45 13.14 5.21
C THR A 195 -6.05 12.04 6.17
N VAL A 196 -4.76 11.96 6.43
CA VAL A 196 -4.22 11.00 7.41
C VAL A 196 -4.50 11.51 8.82
N GLU A 197 -5.17 10.70 9.64
CA GLU A 197 -5.33 10.99 11.06
C GLU A 197 -3.97 10.88 11.77
N GLU A 198 -3.63 11.91 12.55
CA GLU A 198 -2.40 11.88 13.36
C GLU A 198 -2.46 10.74 14.40
N LYS A 199 -1.31 10.12 14.63
CA LYS A 199 -1.22 9.07 15.66
C LYS A 199 -1.65 9.62 17.02
N PRO A 200 -2.50 8.89 17.78
CA PRO A 200 -2.97 9.33 19.10
C PRO A 200 -1.84 9.76 20.05
N GLU A 201 -0.68 9.07 19.97
CA GLU A 201 0.48 9.39 20.78
C GLU A 201 1.05 10.78 20.44
N ILE A 202 1.08 11.15 19.15
CA ILE A 202 1.57 12.48 18.70
C ILE A 202 0.59 13.57 19.14
N VAL A 203 -0.72 13.34 18.98
CA VAL A 203 -1.74 14.27 19.45
C VAL A 203 -1.67 14.45 20.95
N LYS A 204 -1.53 13.36 21.71
CA LYS A 204 -1.37 13.39 23.16
C LYS A 204 -0.11 14.14 23.59
N ALA A 205 1.04 13.86 22.97
CA ALA A 205 2.29 14.55 23.24
C ALA A 205 2.19 16.05 22.98
N ARG A 206 1.55 16.46 21.87
CA ARG A 206 1.31 17.86 21.53
C ARG A 206 0.38 18.55 22.54
N LEU A 207 -0.68 17.87 22.96
CA LEU A 207 -1.60 18.40 23.98
C LEU A 207 -0.91 18.52 25.34
N MET A 208 -0.10 17.54 25.73
CA MET A 208 0.69 17.62 26.96
C MET A 208 1.68 18.77 26.94
N ALA A 209 2.43 18.95 25.85
CA ALA A 209 3.35 20.08 25.71
C ALA A 209 2.64 21.46 25.77
N LYS A 210 1.44 21.55 25.17
CA LYS A 210 0.61 22.76 25.29
C LYS A 210 0.11 23.00 26.71
N LEU A 211 -0.29 21.94 27.42
CA LEU A 211 -0.69 22.01 28.82
C LEU A 211 0.45 22.48 29.72
N GLU A 212 1.63 21.91 29.56
CA GLU A 212 2.83 22.29 30.27
C GLU A 212 3.19 23.77 30.03
N PHE A 213 3.17 24.20 28.77
CA PHE A 213 3.39 25.58 28.39
C PHE A 213 2.38 26.54 29.06
N ILE A 214 1.08 26.18 29.06
CA ILE A 214 0.05 27.00 29.73
C ILE A 214 0.25 27.03 31.24
N GLN A 215 0.62 25.91 31.86
CA GLN A 215 0.94 25.86 33.31
C GLN A 215 2.14 26.75 33.66
N ASP A 216 3.16 26.75 32.80
CA ASP A 216 4.35 27.64 33.00
C ASP A 216 3.98 29.12 32.86
N LEU A 217 2.99 29.47 32.03
CA LEU A 217 2.48 30.84 31.94
C LEU A 217 1.60 31.23 33.14
N ILE A 218 0.84 30.29 33.69
CA ILE A 218 -0.07 30.53 34.82
C ILE A 218 0.73 30.64 36.14
N ARG A 219 1.77 29.82 36.33
CA ARG A 219 2.56 29.77 37.57
C ARG A 219 3.00 31.15 38.09
N PRO A 220 3.63 32.03 37.30
CA PRO A 220 4.01 33.35 37.78
C PRO A 220 2.81 34.27 38.06
N LEU A 221 1.67 34.04 37.40
CA LEU A 221 0.44 34.78 37.69
C LEU A 221 -0.18 34.32 39.02
N ASP A 222 -0.21 33.03 39.30
CA ASP A 222 -0.68 32.47 40.57
C ASP A 222 0.21 32.93 41.75
N GLU A 223 1.54 32.97 41.55
CA GLU A 223 2.47 33.50 42.53
C GLU A 223 2.19 34.98 42.84
N ARG A 224 1.97 35.80 41.79
CA ARG A 224 1.63 37.23 41.96
C ARG A 224 0.27 37.38 42.61
N PHE A 225 -0.72 36.61 42.23
CA PHE A 225 -2.04 36.64 42.82
C PHE A 225 -2.02 36.22 44.29
N SER A 226 -1.25 35.19 44.64
CA SER A 226 -1.05 34.78 46.05
C SER A 226 -0.38 35.84 46.88
N ILE A 227 0.52 36.66 46.32
CA ILE A 227 1.14 37.80 46.99
C ILE A 227 0.16 38.96 47.17
N CYS A 228 -0.72 39.19 46.16
CA CYS A 228 -1.69 40.27 46.15
C CYS A 228 -2.98 39.97 46.91
N SER A 229 -3.27 38.69 47.19
CA SER A 229 -4.51 38.21 47.84
C SER A 229 -4.42 37.86 49.33
N PRO A 230 -3.75 38.63 50.20
CA PRO A 230 -3.47 38.16 51.56
C PRO A 230 -4.62 38.37 52.55
N LYS A 231 -5.76 38.90 52.17
CA LYS A 231 -6.69 39.36 53.24
C LYS A 231 -8.20 39.20 52.99
N PHE A 232 -8.62 38.62 51.87
CA PHE A 232 -10.04 38.38 51.69
C PHE A 232 -10.39 36.93 52.04
N PRO A 233 -11.14 36.68 53.15
CA PRO A 233 -11.69 35.36 53.37
C PRO A 233 -12.67 35.06 52.23
N LEU A 234 -12.36 34.02 51.43
CA LEU A 234 -13.35 33.43 50.50
C LEU A 234 -14.49 32.91 51.34
N THR A 235 -15.50 33.73 51.56
CA THR A 235 -16.77 33.27 52.12
C THR A 235 -17.46 32.43 51.07
N SER A 236 -17.92 31.27 51.45
CA SER A 236 -18.42 30.22 50.60
C SER A 236 -19.81 30.47 49.97
N SER A 237 -20.32 31.69 50.01
CA SER A 237 -21.54 32.08 49.33
C SER A 237 -21.42 33.50 48.74
N ALA A 238 -21.75 33.58 47.45
CA ALA A 238 -21.70 34.85 46.67
C ALA A 238 -22.72 35.91 47.18
N ASP A 239 -23.61 35.54 48.10
CA ASP A 239 -24.75 36.36 48.55
C ASP A 239 -24.39 37.28 49.76
N ASP A 240 -23.20 37.11 50.36
CA ASP A 240 -22.82 37.87 51.57
C ASP A 240 -21.81 39.01 51.34
N LEU A 241 -21.40 39.27 50.13
CA LEU A 241 -20.54 40.39 49.79
C LEU A 241 -21.39 41.66 49.63
N SER A 242 -21.42 42.50 50.67
CA SER A 242 -22.02 43.82 50.53
C SER A 242 -21.28 44.65 49.48
N ASP A 243 -22.00 45.47 48.73
CA ASP A 243 -21.44 46.36 47.72
C ASP A 243 -20.27 47.22 48.22
N GLN A 244 -20.20 47.48 49.55
CA GLN A 244 -19.09 48.19 50.19
C GLN A 244 -17.79 47.38 50.23
N LEU A 245 -17.81 46.07 50.39
CA LEU A 245 -16.62 45.21 50.40
C LEU A 245 -16.08 45.08 48.99
N ILE A 246 -16.94 45.03 47.97
CA ILE A 246 -16.55 45.03 46.57
C ILE A 246 -15.87 46.33 46.18
N ALA A 247 -16.43 47.49 46.59
CA ALA A 247 -15.85 48.79 46.31
C ALA A 247 -14.50 48.98 47.00
N GLN A 248 -14.33 48.49 48.25
CA GLN A 248 -13.03 48.49 48.93
C GLN A 248 -11.99 47.62 48.25
N ALA A 249 -12.39 46.46 47.79
CA ALA A 249 -11.46 45.56 47.07
C ALA A 249 -11.00 46.15 45.73
N ILE A 250 -11.85 46.85 45.01
CA ILE A 250 -11.51 47.54 43.75
C ILE A 250 -10.51 48.67 44.05
N ASP A 251 -10.75 49.48 45.10
CA ASP A 251 -9.91 50.61 45.46
C ASP A 251 -8.50 50.17 45.95
N GLU A 252 -8.38 49.02 46.64
CA GLU A 252 -7.08 48.45 47.01
C GLU A 252 -6.30 47.87 45.82
N VAL A 253 -6.98 47.25 44.84
CA VAL A 253 -6.34 46.75 43.63
C VAL A 253 -5.85 47.92 42.74
N GLU A 254 -6.63 48.99 42.63
CA GLU A 254 -6.23 50.20 41.88
C GLU A 254 -5.04 50.94 42.54
N ARG A 255 -4.90 50.90 43.87
CA ARG A 255 -3.72 51.46 44.56
C ARG A 255 -2.47 50.60 44.48
N ALA A 256 -2.62 49.31 44.16
CA ALA A 256 -1.49 48.37 44.05
C ALA A 256 -0.98 48.22 42.61
N ALA A 257 -1.68 48.73 41.60
CA ALA A 257 -1.31 48.77 40.20
C ALA A 257 -0.54 50.02 39.82
#